data_7cdb5ed3a3547138b11628fa58e30494
#
_entry.id   7cdb5ed3a3547138b11628fa58e30494
#
_cell.length_a   1.000
_cell.length_b   1.000
_cell.length_c   1.000
_cell.angle_alpha   90.00
_cell.angle_beta   90.00
_cell.angle_gamma   90.00
#
_symmetry.space_group_name_H-M   'P 1'
#
loop_
_entity.id
_entity.type
_entity.pdbx_description
1 polymer ?
#
loop_
_entity_poly.entity_id
_entity_poly.type
_entity_poly.pdbx_seq_one_letter_code
_entity_poly.pdbx_strand_id
1 'polypeptide(L)'
;MKKLIAMVLALVCAIGLVACGGNTKNVKITDYSSEMYSDAEIENAIDVAINYFEKNFEGCTLTEITYLGDDKLDDWQEFAERNNADDVMVLVSSFNVDASGGDGSLNPNSTYTNWKWILVRTNDGKWEHVDHGY
;
A
#
# COMPACT_ATOMS: atom_id res chain seq x y z
N MET A 1 -36.03 10.81 2.98
CA MET A 1 -35.82 10.20 4.30
C MET A 1 -35.00 8.93 4.24
N LYS A 2 -35.32 7.93 3.40
CA LYS A 2 -34.55 6.69 3.30
C LYS A 2 -33.08 6.90 2.86
N LYS A 3 -32.83 7.89 1.99
CA LYS A 3 -31.47 8.23 1.53
C LYS A 3 -30.61 8.86 2.63
N LEU A 4 -31.19 9.63 3.52
CA LEU A 4 -30.52 10.26 4.64
C LEU A 4 -30.09 9.23 5.70
N ILE A 5 -30.95 8.26 5.96
CA ILE A 5 -30.66 7.17 6.92
C ILE A 5 -29.55 6.28 6.40
N ALA A 6 -29.56 5.96 5.10
CA ALA A 6 -28.49 5.17 4.47
C ALA A 6 -27.16 5.92 4.48
N MET A 7 -27.16 7.23 4.30
CA MET A 7 -25.94 8.05 4.33
C MET A 7 -25.36 8.14 5.75
N VAL A 8 -26.18 8.24 6.78
CA VAL A 8 -25.74 8.24 8.16
C VAL A 8 -25.15 6.88 8.56
N LEU A 9 -25.76 5.78 8.11
CA LEU A 9 -25.27 4.44 8.36
C LEU A 9 -23.92 4.21 7.67
N ALA A 10 -23.76 4.65 6.44
CA ALA A 10 -22.50 4.56 5.69
C ALA A 10 -21.38 5.36 6.38
N LEU A 11 -21.70 6.53 6.92
CA LEU A 11 -20.76 7.37 7.64
C LEU A 11 -20.28 6.70 8.94
N VAL A 12 -21.20 6.10 9.69
CA VAL A 12 -20.87 5.37 10.93
C VAL A 12 -19.98 4.15 10.64
N CYS A 13 -20.27 3.42 9.57
CA CYS A 13 -19.44 2.30 9.13
C CYS A 13 -18.03 2.76 8.71
N ALA A 14 -17.90 3.90 8.04
CA ALA A 14 -16.62 4.45 7.62
C ALA A 14 -15.78 4.85 8.85
N ILE A 15 -16.38 5.43 9.87
CA ILE A 15 -15.69 5.79 11.11
C ILE A 15 -15.23 4.54 11.87
N GLY A 16 -16.06 3.51 11.92
CA GLY A 16 -15.70 2.24 12.55
C GLY A 16 -14.55 1.52 11.86
N LEU A 17 -14.47 1.58 10.51
CA LEU A 17 -13.39 0.99 9.75
C LEU A 17 -12.05 1.73 9.94
N VAL A 18 -12.08 3.05 10.10
CA VAL A 18 -10.87 3.87 10.31
C VAL A 18 -10.24 3.60 11.69
N ALA A 19 -11.03 3.20 12.69
CA ALA A 19 -10.54 2.93 14.05
C ALA A 19 -9.74 1.62 14.17
N CYS A 20 -9.80 0.72 13.16
CA CYS A 20 -9.27 -0.65 13.26
C CYS A 20 -8.06 -0.94 12.36
N GLY A 21 -7.48 0.05 11.70
CA GLY A 21 -6.39 -0.19 10.76
C GLY A 21 -5.46 0.99 10.58
N GLY A 22 -4.66 0.95 9.54
CA GLY A 22 -3.76 2.02 9.16
C GLY A 22 -4.49 3.23 8.60
N ASN A 23 -3.89 4.40 8.76
CA ASN A 23 -4.45 5.66 8.25
C ASN A 23 -3.79 6.02 6.93
N THR A 24 -4.59 6.17 5.88
CA THR A 24 -4.13 6.55 4.53
C THR A 24 -4.85 7.78 4.00
N LYS A 25 -5.54 8.53 4.86
CA LYS A 25 -6.39 9.66 4.44
C LYS A 25 -5.63 10.76 3.71
N ASN A 26 -4.40 11.02 4.11
CA ASN A 26 -3.59 12.11 3.58
C ASN A 26 -2.32 11.60 2.88
N VAL A 27 -2.34 10.36 2.42
CA VAL A 27 -1.19 9.80 1.72
C VAL A 27 -0.91 10.59 0.45
N LYS A 28 0.35 10.96 0.27
CA LYS A 28 0.82 11.65 -0.93
C LYS A 28 1.40 10.62 -1.88
N ILE A 29 0.90 10.60 -3.11
CA ILE A 29 1.50 9.81 -4.18
C ILE A 29 2.49 10.73 -4.89
N THR A 30 3.78 10.45 -4.72
CA THR A 30 4.82 11.28 -5.31
C THR A 30 5.04 10.91 -6.78
N ASP A 31 5.56 11.84 -7.56
CA ASP A 31 5.71 11.69 -9.00
C ASP A 31 6.61 10.49 -9.34
N TYR A 32 6.21 9.78 -10.37
CA TYR A 32 6.96 8.65 -10.92
C TYR A 32 6.87 8.68 -12.45
N SER A 33 7.74 7.91 -13.08
CA SER A 33 7.66 7.67 -14.53
C SER A 33 7.99 6.20 -14.81
N SER A 34 7.42 5.68 -15.88
CA SER A 34 7.67 4.31 -16.31
C SER A 34 7.48 4.18 -17.82
N GLU A 35 8.35 3.41 -18.44
CA GLU A 35 8.19 2.97 -19.84
C GLU A 35 7.64 1.53 -19.88
N MET A 36 7.77 0.78 -18.76
CA MET A 36 7.31 -0.61 -18.65
C MET A 36 5.83 -0.72 -18.31
N TYR A 37 5.33 0.18 -17.48
CA TYR A 37 3.97 0.14 -16.96
C TYR A 37 3.24 1.44 -17.21
N SER A 38 1.95 1.35 -17.52
CA SER A 38 1.09 2.53 -17.64
C SER A 38 0.81 3.13 -16.28
N ASP A 39 0.36 4.39 -16.27
CA ASP A 39 -0.07 5.05 -15.04
C ASP A 39 -1.19 4.26 -14.35
N ALA A 40 -2.14 3.72 -15.12
CA ALA A 40 -3.23 2.92 -14.57
C ALA A 40 -2.72 1.64 -13.90
N GLU A 41 -1.73 0.98 -14.47
CA GLU A 41 -1.14 -0.22 -13.87
C GLU A 41 -0.45 0.09 -12.55
N ILE A 42 0.30 1.20 -12.49
CA ILE A 42 0.98 1.63 -11.28
C ILE A 42 -0.03 2.09 -10.21
N GLU A 43 -1.06 2.84 -10.60
CA GLU A 43 -2.12 3.26 -9.69
C GLU A 43 -2.86 2.05 -9.08
N ASN A 44 -3.13 1.03 -9.88
CA ASN A 44 -3.74 -0.20 -9.38
C ASN A 44 -2.85 -0.91 -8.35
N ALA A 45 -1.56 -0.96 -8.58
CA ALA A 45 -0.60 -1.52 -7.64
C ALA A 45 -0.55 -0.71 -6.33
N ILE A 46 -0.53 0.62 -6.44
CA ILE A 46 -0.58 1.51 -5.29
C ILE A 46 -1.85 1.29 -4.46
N ASP A 47 -3.00 1.15 -5.12
CA ASP A 47 -4.27 0.86 -4.45
C ASP A 47 -4.22 -0.45 -3.66
N VAL A 48 -3.59 -1.49 -4.21
CA VAL A 48 -3.43 -2.77 -3.51
C VAL A 48 -2.60 -2.58 -2.24
N ALA A 49 -1.48 -1.84 -2.32
CA ALA A 49 -0.63 -1.57 -1.18
C ALA A 49 -1.35 -0.71 -0.12
N ILE A 50 -2.06 0.33 -0.54
CA ILE A 50 -2.86 1.18 0.35
C ILE A 50 -3.93 0.37 1.09
N ASN A 51 -4.66 -0.48 0.37
CA ASN A 51 -5.68 -1.34 0.98
C ASN A 51 -5.08 -2.30 2.00
N TYR A 52 -3.92 -2.87 1.72
CA TYR A 52 -3.22 -3.73 2.66
C TYR A 52 -2.80 -2.95 3.92
N PHE A 53 -2.25 -1.76 3.73
CA PHE A 53 -1.86 -0.88 4.85
C PHE A 53 -3.05 -0.56 5.76
N GLU A 54 -4.18 -0.18 5.17
CA GLU A 54 -5.39 0.14 5.92
C GLU A 54 -5.87 -1.02 6.78
N LYS A 55 -5.72 -2.24 6.29
CA LYS A 55 -6.21 -3.44 6.98
C LYS A 55 -5.24 -3.99 8.02
N ASN A 56 -3.93 -3.78 7.85
CA ASN A 56 -2.93 -4.54 8.59
C ASN A 56 -1.94 -3.67 9.38
N PHE A 57 -1.89 -2.38 9.14
CA PHE A 57 -0.92 -1.49 9.80
C PHE A 57 -1.58 -0.60 10.85
N GLU A 58 -2.23 -1.24 11.82
CA GLU A 58 -2.87 -0.56 12.95
C GLU A 58 -1.87 0.36 13.66
N GLY A 59 -2.31 1.59 14.00
CA GLY A 59 -1.47 2.56 14.68
C GLY A 59 -0.43 3.25 13.80
N CYS A 60 -0.49 3.03 12.49
CA CYS A 60 0.43 3.63 11.53
C CYS A 60 -0.30 4.58 10.58
N THR A 61 0.42 5.60 10.11
CA THR A 61 -0.08 6.59 9.15
C THR A 61 0.84 6.59 7.94
N LEU A 62 0.31 6.18 6.78
CA LEU A 62 1.03 6.22 5.51
C LEU A 62 1.11 7.66 5.04
N THR A 63 2.32 8.18 4.89
CA THR A 63 2.54 9.58 4.53
C THR A 63 2.81 9.78 3.05
N GLU A 64 3.55 8.86 2.43
CA GLU A 64 3.82 8.93 0.99
C GLU A 64 4.06 7.53 0.43
N ILE A 65 3.82 7.39 -0.87
CA ILE A 65 4.07 6.16 -1.62
C ILE A 65 4.34 6.52 -3.08
N THR A 66 5.26 5.81 -3.71
CA THR A 66 5.58 6.00 -5.12
C THR A 66 6.11 4.70 -5.74
N TYR A 67 6.25 4.71 -7.07
CA TYR A 67 6.88 3.61 -7.80
C TYR A 67 8.40 3.70 -7.67
N LEU A 68 9.06 2.56 -7.45
CA LEU A 68 10.52 2.49 -7.25
C LEU A 68 11.32 2.87 -8.50
N GLY A 69 10.81 2.54 -9.68
CA GLY A 69 11.45 2.83 -10.97
C GLY A 69 11.76 1.58 -11.77
N ASP A 70 11.69 1.70 -13.09
CA ASP A 70 11.92 0.57 -14.02
C ASP A 70 13.33 -0.02 -13.90
N ASP A 71 14.31 0.83 -13.75
CA ASP A 71 15.73 0.48 -13.72
C ASP A 71 16.14 -0.33 -12.48
N LYS A 72 15.31 -0.34 -11.46
CA LYS A 72 15.59 -1.05 -10.21
C LYS A 72 14.87 -2.38 -10.08
N LEU A 73 13.97 -2.72 -11.00
CA LEU A 73 13.17 -3.93 -10.91
C LEU A 73 13.95 -5.22 -11.12
N ASP A 74 15.10 -5.16 -11.77
CA ASP A 74 15.93 -6.35 -12.02
C ASP A 74 16.33 -7.05 -10.71
N ASP A 75 16.56 -6.28 -9.66
CA ASP A 75 16.94 -6.82 -8.35
C ASP A 75 15.78 -7.56 -7.66
N TRP A 76 14.57 -7.44 -8.19
CA TRP A 76 13.34 -7.97 -7.56
C TRP A 76 12.67 -9.06 -8.37
N GLN A 77 13.23 -9.45 -9.52
CA GLN A 77 12.62 -10.45 -10.40
C GLN A 77 12.42 -11.82 -9.73
N GLU A 78 13.21 -12.16 -8.76
CA GLU A 78 13.07 -13.41 -8.02
C GLU A 78 11.71 -13.54 -7.32
N PHE A 79 11.07 -12.42 -6.97
CA PHE A 79 9.73 -12.47 -6.37
C PHE A 79 8.68 -12.94 -7.38
N ALA A 80 8.79 -12.54 -8.64
CA ALA A 80 7.93 -13.05 -9.68
C ALA A 80 8.17 -14.55 -9.89
N GLU A 81 9.42 -14.96 -9.96
CA GLU A 81 9.79 -16.37 -10.15
C GLU A 81 9.26 -17.26 -9.02
N ARG A 82 9.44 -16.84 -7.76
CA ARG A 82 8.98 -17.60 -6.59
C ARG A 82 7.47 -17.74 -6.54
N ASN A 83 6.73 -16.82 -7.13
CA ASN A 83 5.28 -16.81 -7.12
C ASN A 83 4.67 -17.31 -8.43
N ASN A 84 5.48 -17.82 -9.35
CA ASN A 84 5.06 -18.26 -10.68
C ASN A 84 4.31 -17.15 -11.43
N ALA A 85 4.76 -15.92 -11.27
CA ALA A 85 4.16 -14.74 -11.87
C ALA A 85 5.02 -14.22 -13.02
N ASP A 86 4.43 -13.40 -13.89
CA ASP A 86 5.09 -12.84 -15.05
C ASP A 86 5.79 -11.53 -14.77
N ASP A 87 5.21 -10.70 -13.89
CA ASP A 87 5.69 -9.35 -13.61
C ASP A 87 5.87 -9.11 -12.13
N VAL A 88 6.81 -8.22 -11.80
CA VAL A 88 6.99 -7.69 -10.45
C VAL A 88 6.84 -6.17 -10.46
N MET A 89 6.24 -5.64 -9.43
CA MET A 89 6.11 -4.21 -9.19
C MET A 89 6.61 -3.91 -7.78
N VAL A 90 7.46 -2.90 -7.64
CA VAL A 90 7.94 -2.48 -6.33
C VAL A 90 7.58 -1.02 -6.10
N LEU A 91 6.91 -0.78 -5.00
CA LEU A 91 6.57 0.56 -4.52
C LEU A 91 7.43 0.86 -3.31
N VAL A 92 7.69 2.13 -3.07
CA VAL A 92 8.45 2.59 -1.91
C VAL A 92 7.64 3.65 -1.17
N SER A 93 7.65 3.57 0.16
CA SER A 93 6.79 4.40 0.99
C SER A 93 7.47 4.86 2.27
N SER A 94 6.82 5.81 2.94
CA SER A 94 7.15 6.23 4.29
C SER A 94 5.88 6.22 5.14
N PHE A 95 6.02 5.85 6.41
CA PHE A 95 4.90 5.90 7.34
C PHE A 95 5.37 6.22 8.76
N ASN A 96 4.46 6.77 9.55
CA ASN A 96 4.69 7.06 10.96
C ASN A 96 4.01 6.01 11.83
N VAL A 97 4.62 5.69 12.94
CA VAL A 97 4.09 4.75 13.94
C VAL A 97 3.74 5.53 15.20
N ASP A 98 2.57 5.29 15.77
CA ASP A 98 2.13 5.94 17.01
C ASP A 98 2.76 5.29 18.26
N ALA A 99 2.26 5.66 19.43
CA ALA A 99 2.80 5.17 20.70
C ALA A 99 2.59 3.67 20.92
N SER A 100 1.68 3.02 20.17
CA SER A 100 1.40 1.59 20.31
C SER A 100 2.49 0.70 19.70
N GLY A 101 3.27 1.22 18.75
CA GLY A 101 4.23 0.39 17.99
C GLY A 101 3.55 -0.51 16.98
N GLY A 102 2.40 -0.10 16.45
CA GLY A 102 1.61 -0.91 15.52
C GLY A 102 1.01 -2.12 16.22
N ASP A 103 1.31 -3.30 15.74
CA ASP A 103 0.94 -4.57 16.38
C ASP A 103 1.94 -5.01 17.48
N GLY A 104 2.90 -4.15 17.82
CA GLY A 104 3.99 -4.43 18.76
C GLY A 104 5.30 -4.81 18.09
N SER A 105 5.33 -5.01 16.79
CA SER A 105 6.53 -5.38 16.04
C SER A 105 7.33 -4.17 15.53
N LEU A 106 6.74 -2.98 15.57
CA LEU A 106 7.37 -1.74 15.09
C LEU A 106 7.82 -0.88 16.27
N ASN A 107 8.76 0.03 16.00
CA ASN A 107 9.22 0.97 17.02
C ASN A 107 8.16 2.04 17.29
N PRO A 108 7.72 2.23 18.54
CA PRO A 108 6.75 3.27 18.85
C PRO A 108 7.28 4.68 18.54
N ASN A 109 6.39 5.57 18.14
CA ASN A 109 6.68 6.99 17.89
C ASN A 109 7.84 7.19 16.91
N SER A 110 7.93 6.36 15.89
CA SER A 110 9.00 6.38 14.89
C SER A 110 8.47 6.59 13.49
N THR A 111 9.38 6.87 12.56
CA THR A 111 9.10 7.00 11.13
C THR A 111 9.91 5.97 10.38
N TYR A 112 9.25 5.21 9.54
CA TYR A 112 9.89 4.27 8.61
C TYR A 112 9.94 4.90 7.23
N THR A 113 11.12 4.89 6.62
CA THR A 113 11.33 5.37 5.24
C THR A 113 11.88 4.24 4.39
N ASN A 114 11.80 4.38 3.07
CA ASN A 114 12.25 3.33 2.14
C ASN A 114 11.59 1.97 2.37
N TRP A 115 10.38 1.97 2.85
CA TRP A 115 9.62 0.73 3.06
C TRP A 115 9.03 0.28 1.74
N LYS A 116 9.45 -0.91 1.29
CA LYS A 116 9.04 -1.45 -0.01
C LYS A 116 7.79 -2.28 0.10
N TRP A 117 7.01 -2.25 -0.96
CA TRP A 117 5.87 -3.13 -1.18
C TRP A 117 6.14 -3.88 -2.47
N ILE A 118 6.15 -5.20 -2.41
CA ILE A 118 6.43 -6.06 -3.55
C ILE A 118 5.14 -6.71 -4.00
N LEU A 119 4.78 -6.51 -5.27
CA LEU A 119 3.58 -7.03 -5.88
C LEU A 119 3.96 -7.81 -7.14
N VAL A 120 3.18 -8.82 -7.44
CA VAL A 120 3.34 -9.65 -8.64
C VAL A 120 2.01 -9.77 -9.37
N ARG A 121 2.07 -10.09 -10.65
CA ARG A 121 0.87 -10.40 -11.44
C ARG A 121 1.18 -11.45 -12.49
N THR A 122 0.14 -12.14 -12.95
CA THR A 122 0.20 -13.17 -13.99
C THR A 122 -0.76 -12.80 -15.12
N ASN A 123 -0.30 -12.88 -16.37
CA ASN A 123 -1.10 -12.66 -17.58
C ASN A 123 -1.87 -11.33 -17.58
N ASP A 124 -1.22 -10.22 -17.25
CA ASP A 124 -1.82 -8.90 -17.16
C ASP A 124 -3.04 -8.84 -16.22
N GLY A 125 -3.07 -9.75 -15.25
CA GLY A 125 -4.11 -9.81 -14.24
C GLY A 125 -3.96 -8.73 -13.16
N LYS A 126 -4.59 -8.96 -12.03
CA LYS A 126 -4.51 -8.05 -10.88
C LYS A 126 -3.17 -8.17 -10.17
N TRP A 127 -2.69 -7.04 -9.67
CA TRP A 127 -1.52 -7.04 -8.80
C TRP A 127 -1.86 -7.69 -7.46
N GLU A 128 -0.97 -8.56 -6.99
CA GLU A 128 -1.06 -9.22 -5.69
C GLU A 128 0.13 -8.83 -4.83
N HIS A 129 -0.13 -8.38 -3.63
CA HIS A 129 0.91 -8.08 -2.64
C HIS A 129 1.49 -9.39 -2.10
N VAL A 130 2.81 -9.56 -2.18
CA VAL A 130 3.47 -10.80 -1.75
C VAL A 130 4.49 -10.57 -0.62
N ASP A 131 5.03 -9.36 -0.48
CA ASP A 131 5.97 -9.05 0.58
C ASP A 131 6.10 -7.54 0.79
N HIS A 132 6.69 -7.16 1.92
CA HIS A 132 7.00 -5.77 2.23
C HIS A 132 8.17 -5.71 3.22
N GLY A 133 8.76 -4.52 3.37
CA GLY A 133 9.86 -4.28 4.32
C GLY A 133 10.96 -3.42 3.72
N TYR A 134 12.16 -3.50 4.31
CA TYR A 134 13.33 -2.76 3.81
C TYR A 134 14.01 -3.46 2.63
#